data_1334f739f378f192d96fe26b1f5e0ff4
#
_entry.id   1334f739f378f192d96fe26b1f5e0ff4
#
_cell.length_a   1.000
_cell.length_b   1.000
_cell.length_c   1.000
_cell.angle_alpha   90.00
_cell.angle_beta   90.00
_cell.angle_gamma   90.00
#
_symmetry.space_group_name_H-M   'P 1'
#
loop_
_entity.id
_entity.type
_entity.pdbx_description
1 polymer ?
#
loop_
_entity_poly.entity_id
_entity_poly.type
_entity_poly.pdbx_seq_one_letter_code
_entity_poly.pdbx_strand_id
1 'polypeptide(L)'
;MARVGGRNAAFAWFVGIVSAAIVVTLLVLAIPMFPVASQWLAQSGRTTDGSDGAGAPSPGASSASDAASSPQGCRDLYNDAAWAVLRQTDGAVVTASTDPPVSSAKDVVAALQPAVVLTCRWTSDAGEISTTVATVPTDAGAIAAASLPAKGFTCADDDGRVRCERTDGDLVESIEAGGGRWLSTSQQAWHPSRYAEGVADAVWPAEG
;
A
#
# COMPACT_ATOMS: atom_id res chain seq x y z
N MET A 1 41.18 1.38 49.32
CA MET A 1 40.47 2.54 48.76
C MET A 1 40.96 2.82 47.36
N ALA A 2 40.29 2.31 46.36
CA ALA A 2 40.67 2.44 44.95
C ALA A 2 39.98 3.68 44.37
N ARG A 3 40.78 4.67 43.97
CA ARG A 3 40.34 5.84 43.20
C ARG A 3 40.10 5.44 41.75
N VAL A 4 38.83 5.29 41.36
CA VAL A 4 38.44 5.26 39.95
C VAL A 4 38.15 6.72 39.56
N GLY A 5 39.13 7.36 38.94
CA GLY A 5 39.10 8.75 38.55
C GLY A 5 39.42 8.93 37.07
N GLY A 6 38.53 9.55 36.33
CA GLY A 6 38.97 10.55 35.36
C GLY A 6 38.96 10.23 33.84
N ARG A 7 38.46 9.09 33.36
CA ARG A 7 38.41 8.85 31.87
C ARG A 7 37.04 8.95 31.23
N ASN A 8 35.98 9.09 32.03
CA ASN A 8 34.60 9.09 31.51
C ASN A 8 33.99 10.49 31.31
N ALA A 9 34.62 11.54 31.89
CA ALA A 9 34.09 12.91 31.78
C ALA A 9 34.18 13.46 30.34
N ALA A 10 35.28 13.21 29.64
CA ALA A 10 35.45 13.66 28.26
C ALA A 10 34.47 12.90 27.31
N PHE A 11 34.26 11.62 27.57
CA PHE A 11 33.31 10.80 26.77
C PHE A 11 31.85 11.23 27.02
N ALA A 12 31.48 11.51 28.26
CA ALA A 12 30.17 12.04 28.61
C ALA A 12 29.92 13.40 27.97
N TRP A 13 30.92 14.26 27.90
CA TRP A 13 30.83 15.56 27.23
C TRP A 13 30.64 15.43 25.70
N PHE A 14 31.36 14.50 25.08
CA PHE A 14 31.24 14.23 23.64
C PHE A 14 29.87 13.69 23.26
N VAL A 15 29.34 12.74 24.05
CA VAL A 15 27.99 12.21 23.86
C VAL A 15 26.93 13.30 24.03
N GLY A 16 27.09 14.19 25.02
CA GLY A 16 26.18 15.31 25.25
C GLY A 16 26.12 16.28 24.06
N ILE A 17 27.28 16.65 23.49
CA ILE A 17 27.35 17.55 22.33
C ILE A 17 26.72 16.92 21.10
N VAL A 18 27.01 15.65 20.83
CA VAL A 18 26.44 14.93 19.67
C VAL A 18 24.92 14.81 19.81
N SER A 19 24.42 14.47 21.00
CA SER A 19 22.97 14.40 21.24
C SER A 19 22.29 15.76 21.08
N ALA A 20 22.88 16.84 21.58
CA ALA A 20 22.36 18.19 21.42
C ALA A 20 22.33 18.61 19.94
N ALA A 21 23.35 18.29 19.16
CA ALA A 21 23.40 18.60 17.73
C ALA A 21 22.28 17.86 16.96
N ILE A 22 22.04 16.59 17.27
CA ILE A 22 20.96 15.80 16.64
C ILE A 22 19.59 16.40 16.96
N VAL A 23 19.32 16.77 18.22
CA VAL A 23 18.04 17.37 18.62
C VAL A 23 17.82 18.72 17.93
N VAL A 24 18.85 19.56 17.83
CA VAL A 24 18.76 20.85 17.11
C VAL A 24 18.48 20.63 15.64
N THR A 25 19.14 19.67 15.00
CA THR A 25 18.93 19.34 13.59
C THR A 25 17.48 18.86 13.34
N LEU A 26 16.96 18.00 14.21
CA LEU A 26 15.58 17.52 14.11
C LEU A 26 14.56 18.65 14.31
N LEU A 27 14.81 19.57 15.25
CA LEU A 27 13.97 20.75 15.46
C LEU A 27 13.95 21.67 14.22
N VAL A 28 15.11 21.93 13.61
CA VAL A 28 15.19 22.77 12.40
C VAL A 28 14.47 22.13 11.23
N LEU A 29 14.55 20.79 11.06
CA LEU A 29 13.85 20.06 10.01
C LEU A 29 12.31 19.97 10.27
N ALA A 30 11.86 20.10 11.53
CA ALA A 30 10.45 20.08 11.87
C ALA A 30 9.74 21.44 11.63
N ILE A 31 10.47 22.54 11.58
CA ILE A 31 9.90 23.90 11.37
C ILE A 31 9.09 24.02 10.08
N PRO A 32 9.52 23.53 8.91
CA PRO A 32 8.75 23.66 7.66
C PRO A 32 7.44 22.84 7.65
N MET A 33 7.26 21.88 8.55
CA MET A 33 6.03 21.07 8.63
C MET A 33 4.93 21.71 9.52
N PHE A 34 5.24 22.75 10.29
CA PHE A 34 4.31 23.39 11.21
C PHE A 34 3.05 24.00 10.52
N PRO A 35 3.12 24.65 9.35
CA PRO A 35 1.93 25.18 8.71
C PRO A 35 0.95 24.13 8.22
N VAL A 36 1.42 22.92 7.87
CA VAL A 36 0.56 21.81 7.42
C VAL A 36 -0.21 21.20 8.59
N ALA A 37 0.44 21.01 9.74
CA ALA A 37 -0.20 20.46 10.94
C ALA A 37 -1.27 21.42 11.53
N SER A 38 -1.04 22.72 11.45
CA SER A 38 -2.02 23.71 11.94
C SER A 38 -3.25 23.81 11.05
N GLN A 39 -3.12 23.62 9.72
CA GLN A 39 -4.26 23.57 8.82
C GLN A 39 -5.13 22.34 9.05
N TRP A 40 -4.52 21.18 9.35
CA TRP A 40 -5.25 19.96 9.67
C TRP A 40 -6.07 20.08 10.95
N LEU A 41 -5.51 20.66 12.01
CA LEU A 41 -6.20 20.95 13.28
C LEU A 41 -7.33 21.98 13.10
N ALA A 42 -7.18 22.97 12.23
CA ALA A 42 -8.21 23.96 11.96
C ALA A 42 -9.40 23.38 11.15
N GLN A 43 -9.19 22.34 10.37
CA GLN A 43 -10.27 21.63 9.67
C GLN A 43 -11.04 20.68 10.57
N SER A 44 -10.39 20.06 11.56
CA SER A 44 -11.05 19.16 12.51
C SER A 44 -11.95 19.87 13.53
N GLY A 45 -11.85 21.20 13.68
CA GLY A 45 -12.61 22.01 14.62
C GLY A 45 -13.88 22.66 14.06
N ARG A 46 -14.26 22.42 12.81
CA ARG A 46 -15.41 23.08 12.15
C ARG A 46 -16.69 22.27 12.06
N THR A 47 -16.91 21.33 12.94
CA THR A 47 -18.19 20.63 13.07
C THR A 47 -18.80 20.91 14.44
N THR A 48 -19.32 22.13 14.65
CA THR A 48 -20.46 22.46 15.52
C THR A 48 -20.66 23.97 15.49
N ASP A 49 -21.64 24.44 14.75
CA ASP A 49 -22.66 25.40 15.17
C ASP A 49 -23.61 25.68 13.99
N GLY A 50 -24.83 25.32 14.18
CA GLY A 50 -25.89 26.30 14.37
C GLY A 50 -26.86 26.43 13.23
N SER A 51 -28.07 25.91 13.49
CA SER A 51 -29.35 26.62 13.35
C SER A 51 -30.21 26.47 12.11
N ASP A 52 -31.33 25.82 12.38
CA ASP A 52 -32.70 26.16 11.95
C ASP A 52 -33.02 26.35 10.47
N GLY A 53 -33.64 25.32 9.93
CA GLY A 53 -34.35 25.36 8.65
C GLY A 53 -35.23 24.13 8.54
N ALA A 54 -36.51 24.28 8.92
CA ALA A 54 -37.54 23.27 8.76
C ALA A 54 -37.71 22.91 7.28
N GLY A 55 -37.33 21.65 6.93
CA GLY A 55 -37.56 21.05 5.61
C GLY A 55 -37.91 19.59 5.77
N ALA A 56 -39.05 19.19 5.21
CA ALA A 56 -39.69 17.89 5.31
C ALA A 56 -38.81 16.67 5.16
N PRO A 57 -39.16 15.50 5.77
CA PRO A 57 -38.35 14.28 5.68
C PRO A 57 -38.47 13.69 4.27
N SER A 58 -37.36 13.68 3.55
CA SER A 58 -37.19 12.86 2.35
C SER A 58 -36.82 11.44 2.82
N PRO A 59 -37.60 10.41 2.49
CA PRO A 59 -37.22 9.04 2.80
C PRO A 59 -36.19 8.56 1.78
N GLY A 60 -35.00 8.19 2.23
CA GLY A 60 -34.09 7.41 1.42
C GLY A 60 -32.70 8.00 1.19
N ALA A 61 -32.01 8.41 2.26
CA ALA A 61 -30.57 8.34 2.25
C ALA A 61 -30.18 7.05 2.98
N SER A 62 -30.19 5.94 2.23
CA SER A 62 -29.43 4.76 2.63
C SER A 62 -28.00 5.22 2.85
N SER A 63 -27.50 5.07 4.08
CA SER A 63 -26.08 5.13 4.38
C SER A 63 -25.39 4.20 3.39
N ALA A 64 -24.79 4.77 2.34
CA ALA A 64 -23.81 4.06 1.56
C ALA A 64 -22.66 3.79 2.55
N SER A 65 -22.65 2.59 3.11
CA SER A 65 -21.43 2.03 3.68
C SER A 65 -20.34 2.29 2.66
N ASP A 66 -19.21 2.87 3.10
CA ASP A 66 -17.99 3.02 2.30
C ASP A 66 -17.46 1.64 1.90
N ALA A 67 -18.18 0.98 0.99
CA ALA A 67 -17.60 -0.08 0.20
C ALA A 67 -16.54 0.61 -0.64
N ALA A 68 -15.26 0.39 -0.33
CA ALA A 68 -14.14 0.89 -1.10
C ALA A 68 -14.47 0.68 -2.58
N SER A 69 -14.66 1.79 -3.29
CA SER A 69 -15.12 1.77 -4.68
C SER A 69 -14.11 0.99 -5.50
N SER A 70 -14.57 0.03 -6.29
CA SER A 70 -13.68 -0.70 -7.19
C SER A 70 -12.91 0.28 -8.09
N PRO A 71 -11.63 0.06 -8.34
CA PRO A 71 -10.84 0.95 -9.18
C PRO A 71 -11.45 1.03 -10.58
N GLN A 72 -11.62 2.26 -11.08
CA GLN A 72 -12.19 2.52 -12.40
C GLN A 72 -11.11 2.56 -13.48
N GLY A 73 -9.86 2.77 -13.09
CA GLY A 73 -8.72 2.82 -13.98
C GLY A 73 -7.40 2.59 -13.26
N CYS A 74 -6.33 2.40 -14.05
CA CYS A 74 -5.02 2.11 -13.49
C CYS A 74 -4.50 3.19 -12.55
N ARG A 75 -4.90 4.46 -12.77
CA ARG A 75 -4.48 5.56 -11.89
C ARG A 75 -4.94 5.38 -10.45
N ASP A 76 -6.10 4.76 -10.23
CA ASP A 76 -6.72 4.62 -8.92
C ASP A 76 -5.97 3.62 -8.01
N LEU A 77 -5.10 2.80 -8.59
CA LEU A 77 -4.26 1.84 -7.86
C LEU A 77 -3.00 2.46 -7.23
N TYR A 78 -2.72 3.74 -7.51
CA TYR A 78 -1.45 4.34 -7.11
C TYR A 78 -1.68 5.69 -6.43
N ASN A 79 -0.97 5.95 -5.35
CA ASN A 79 -0.84 7.30 -4.83
C ASN A 79 0.00 8.17 -5.79
N ASP A 80 0.00 9.50 -5.58
CA ASP A 80 0.67 10.43 -6.49
C ASP A 80 2.18 10.18 -6.62
N ALA A 81 2.84 9.81 -5.53
CA ALA A 81 4.27 9.52 -5.54
C ALA A 81 4.60 8.26 -6.35
N ALA A 82 3.89 7.15 -6.11
CA ALA A 82 4.07 5.92 -6.87
C ALA A 82 3.76 6.12 -8.35
N TRP A 83 2.67 6.82 -8.68
CA TRP A 83 2.33 7.14 -10.06
C TRP A 83 3.41 7.97 -10.75
N ALA A 84 3.98 8.98 -10.06
CA ALA A 84 5.05 9.80 -10.62
C ALA A 84 6.30 8.96 -10.90
N VAL A 85 6.72 8.09 -9.97
CA VAL A 85 7.87 7.18 -10.15
C VAL A 85 7.67 6.28 -11.36
N LEU A 86 6.50 5.63 -11.49
CA LEU A 86 6.20 4.76 -12.62
C LEU A 86 6.24 5.52 -13.95
N ARG A 87 5.63 6.71 -14.00
CA ARG A 87 5.56 7.53 -15.21
C ARG A 87 6.87 8.16 -15.63
N GLN A 88 7.81 8.36 -14.69
CA GLN A 88 9.12 8.94 -14.97
C GLN A 88 10.17 7.89 -15.37
N THR A 89 9.86 6.61 -15.29
CA THR A 89 10.74 5.54 -15.78
C THR A 89 10.81 5.60 -17.31
N ASP A 90 12.00 5.50 -17.86
CA ASP A 90 12.23 5.59 -19.30
C ASP A 90 11.42 4.54 -20.07
N GLY A 91 10.78 4.95 -21.14
CA GLY A 91 9.92 4.10 -21.94
C GLY A 91 8.61 3.66 -21.29
N ALA A 92 8.26 4.20 -20.10
CA ALA A 92 7.10 3.75 -19.34
C ALA A 92 5.76 4.05 -20.04
N VAL A 93 5.02 2.99 -20.30
CA VAL A 93 3.64 3.02 -20.83
C VAL A 93 2.76 2.14 -19.95
N VAL A 94 1.54 2.60 -19.67
CA VAL A 94 0.52 1.80 -18.97
C VAL A 94 -0.66 1.54 -19.88
N THR A 95 -1.15 0.30 -19.85
CA THR A 95 -2.38 -0.12 -20.52
C THR A 95 -3.33 -0.74 -19.51
N ALA A 96 -4.62 -0.42 -19.63
CA ALA A 96 -5.70 -1.02 -18.85
C ALA A 96 -6.42 -2.07 -19.68
N SER A 97 -6.76 -3.20 -19.07
CA SER A 97 -7.52 -4.29 -19.69
C SER A 97 -8.30 -5.08 -18.64
N THR A 98 -8.98 -6.13 -19.07
CA THR A 98 -9.58 -7.17 -18.23
C THR A 98 -8.93 -8.54 -18.49
N ASP A 99 -7.69 -8.54 -18.92
CA ASP A 99 -6.94 -9.77 -19.15
C ASP A 99 -6.76 -10.55 -17.84
N PRO A 100 -6.68 -11.88 -17.89
CA PRO A 100 -6.41 -12.70 -16.72
C PRO A 100 -5.10 -12.31 -16.01
N PRO A 101 -5.00 -12.59 -14.68
CA PRO A 101 -3.79 -12.35 -13.92
C PRO A 101 -2.56 -13.01 -14.55
N VAL A 102 -1.46 -12.27 -14.60
CA VAL A 102 -0.15 -12.84 -14.94
C VAL A 102 0.45 -13.43 -13.68
N SER A 103 0.66 -14.76 -13.66
CA SER A 103 1.27 -15.45 -12.50
C SER A 103 1.95 -16.75 -12.97
N SER A 104 2.98 -17.16 -12.23
CA SER A 104 3.58 -18.49 -12.37
C SER A 104 2.68 -19.60 -11.84
N ALA A 105 1.74 -19.28 -10.92
CA ALA A 105 0.75 -20.21 -10.36
C ALA A 105 -0.56 -20.26 -11.19
N LYS A 106 -0.44 -20.41 -12.50
CA LYS A 106 -1.57 -20.37 -13.45
C LYS A 106 -2.71 -21.33 -13.12
N ASP A 107 -2.40 -22.50 -12.61
CA ASP A 107 -3.38 -23.51 -12.21
C ASP A 107 -4.20 -23.11 -10.99
N VAL A 108 -3.59 -22.45 -10.01
CA VAL A 108 -4.30 -21.91 -8.84
C VAL A 108 -5.21 -20.76 -9.26
N VAL A 109 -4.70 -19.85 -10.10
CA VAL A 109 -5.50 -18.76 -10.67
C VAL A 109 -6.69 -19.29 -11.46
N ALA A 110 -6.46 -20.29 -12.33
CA ALA A 110 -7.53 -20.90 -13.12
C ALA A 110 -8.58 -21.62 -12.26
N ALA A 111 -8.18 -22.26 -11.15
CA ALA A 111 -9.09 -22.93 -10.23
C ALA A 111 -10.00 -21.93 -9.47
N LEU A 112 -9.47 -20.76 -9.11
CA LEU A 112 -10.21 -19.70 -8.42
C LEU A 112 -11.17 -18.92 -9.34
N GLN A 113 -10.95 -18.97 -10.66
CA GLN A 113 -11.76 -18.27 -11.67
C GLN A 113 -12.06 -16.80 -11.28
N PRO A 114 -11.04 -15.98 -11.03
CA PRO A 114 -11.25 -14.60 -10.59
C PRO A 114 -12.03 -13.82 -11.64
N ALA A 115 -13.10 -13.13 -11.22
CA ALA A 115 -13.80 -12.18 -12.07
C ALA A 115 -12.97 -10.87 -12.11
N VAL A 116 -12.19 -10.70 -13.17
CA VAL A 116 -11.27 -9.57 -13.31
C VAL A 116 -12.04 -8.25 -13.40
N VAL A 117 -11.71 -7.31 -12.51
CA VAL A 117 -12.21 -5.94 -12.51
C VAL A 117 -11.31 -5.06 -13.36
N LEU A 118 -10.00 -5.17 -13.15
CA LEU A 118 -9.01 -4.33 -13.82
C LEU A 118 -7.66 -5.05 -13.84
N THR A 119 -7.00 -5.05 -15.00
CA THR A 119 -5.59 -5.41 -15.16
C THR A 119 -4.84 -4.22 -15.71
N CYS A 120 -3.80 -3.80 -15.01
CA CYS A 120 -2.88 -2.73 -15.40
C CYS A 120 -1.53 -3.34 -15.77
N ARG A 121 -1.13 -3.15 -17.01
CA ARG A 121 0.18 -3.57 -17.49
C ARG A 121 1.06 -2.36 -17.78
N TRP A 122 2.16 -2.28 -17.07
CA TRP A 122 3.24 -1.34 -17.32
C TRP A 122 4.34 -2.02 -18.12
N THR A 123 4.83 -1.34 -19.13
CA THR A 123 6.04 -1.71 -19.87
C THR A 123 7.01 -0.54 -19.84
N SER A 124 8.30 -0.80 -19.73
CA SER A 124 9.35 0.21 -19.71
C SER A 124 10.68 -0.39 -20.17
N ASP A 125 11.71 0.46 -20.31
CA ASP A 125 13.07 -0.02 -20.59
C ASP A 125 13.67 -0.79 -19.39
N ALA A 126 13.12 -0.61 -18.20
CA ALA A 126 13.51 -1.34 -16.99
C ALA A 126 12.86 -2.73 -16.87
N GLY A 127 11.76 -3.00 -17.58
CA GLY A 127 11.04 -4.26 -17.52
C GLY A 127 9.52 -4.09 -17.57
N GLU A 128 8.81 -5.07 -17.04
CA GLU A 128 7.34 -5.11 -17.08
C GLU A 128 6.74 -5.33 -15.69
N ILE A 129 5.56 -4.74 -15.46
CA ILE A 129 4.75 -4.99 -14.27
C ILE A 129 3.31 -5.24 -14.71
N SER A 130 2.72 -6.32 -14.21
CA SER A 130 1.28 -6.60 -14.36
C SER A 130 0.61 -6.60 -12.99
N THR A 131 -0.48 -5.86 -12.85
CA THR A 131 -1.28 -5.79 -11.64
C THR A 131 -2.73 -6.07 -11.99
N THR A 132 -3.33 -7.08 -11.36
CA THR A 132 -4.73 -7.45 -11.58
C THR A 132 -5.52 -7.38 -10.28
N VAL A 133 -6.61 -6.65 -10.30
CA VAL A 133 -7.65 -6.63 -9.27
C VAL A 133 -8.85 -7.41 -9.76
N ALA A 134 -9.36 -8.31 -8.93
CA ALA A 134 -10.49 -9.16 -9.26
C ALA A 134 -11.39 -9.40 -8.04
N THR A 135 -12.59 -9.88 -8.28
CA THR A 135 -13.44 -10.48 -7.25
C THR A 135 -13.30 -12.00 -7.28
N VAL A 136 -13.33 -12.61 -6.11
CA VAL A 136 -13.16 -14.05 -5.92
C VAL A 136 -14.14 -14.55 -4.83
N PRO A 137 -14.37 -15.86 -4.72
CA PRO A 137 -15.07 -16.43 -3.56
C PRO A 137 -14.38 -16.03 -2.24
N THR A 138 -15.16 -15.94 -1.17
CA THR A 138 -14.66 -15.48 0.15
C THR A 138 -13.62 -16.42 0.77
N ASP A 139 -13.58 -17.68 0.36
CA ASP A 139 -12.59 -18.69 0.76
C ASP A 139 -11.31 -18.72 -0.08
N ALA A 140 -11.21 -17.83 -1.09
CA ALA A 140 -10.05 -17.76 -1.98
C ALA A 140 -8.73 -17.55 -1.23
N GLY A 141 -8.72 -16.80 -0.13
CA GLY A 141 -7.55 -16.63 0.74
C GLY A 141 -7.07 -17.96 1.32
N ALA A 142 -8.00 -18.78 1.85
CA ALA A 142 -7.67 -20.09 2.38
C ALA A 142 -7.15 -21.05 1.30
N ILE A 143 -7.74 -21.01 0.09
CA ILE A 143 -7.28 -21.79 -1.05
C ILE A 143 -5.87 -21.35 -1.47
N ALA A 144 -5.60 -20.04 -1.55
CA ALA A 144 -4.30 -19.48 -1.88
C ALA A 144 -3.24 -19.92 -0.85
N ALA A 145 -3.53 -19.77 0.46
CA ALA A 145 -2.64 -20.20 1.53
C ALA A 145 -2.29 -21.70 1.49
N ALA A 146 -3.25 -22.53 1.12
CA ALA A 146 -3.05 -23.98 1.01
C ALA A 146 -2.28 -24.40 -0.25
N SER A 147 -2.44 -23.69 -1.37
CA SER A 147 -1.99 -24.13 -2.69
C SER A 147 -0.68 -23.47 -3.14
N LEU A 148 -0.49 -22.18 -2.85
CA LEU A 148 0.64 -21.39 -3.34
C LEU A 148 2.01 -21.80 -2.75
N PRO A 149 2.13 -22.30 -1.49
CA PRO A 149 3.42 -22.79 -0.99
C PRO A 149 4.03 -23.90 -1.85
N ALA A 150 3.22 -24.80 -2.42
CA ALA A 150 3.69 -25.82 -3.33
C ALA A 150 4.22 -25.27 -4.67
N LYS A 151 3.97 -23.97 -4.96
CA LYS A 151 4.46 -23.25 -6.13
C LYS A 151 5.65 -22.33 -5.80
N GLY A 152 6.20 -22.43 -4.60
CA GLY A 152 7.34 -21.66 -4.15
C GLY A 152 7.00 -20.28 -3.57
N PHE A 153 5.73 -20.03 -3.26
CA PHE A 153 5.33 -18.82 -2.55
C PHE A 153 5.48 -18.99 -1.04
N THR A 154 5.84 -17.93 -0.34
CA THR A 154 5.74 -17.81 1.11
C THR A 154 4.48 -17.03 1.45
N CYS A 155 3.59 -17.62 2.24
CA CYS A 155 2.31 -17.00 2.59
C CYS A 155 2.27 -16.62 4.06
N ALA A 156 1.63 -15.48 4.36
CA ALA A 156 1.33 -14.98 5.70
C ALA A 156 -0.11 -14.48 5.77
N ASP A 157 -0.72 -14.56 6.95
CA ASP A 157 -1.99 -13.88 7.23
C ASP A 157 -1.70 -12.44 7.64
N ASP A 158 -2.47 -11.51 7.11
CA ASP A 158 -2.38 -10.07 7.31
C ASP A 158 -3.80 -9.52 7.52
N ASP A 159 -4.27 -9.51 8.77
CA ASP A 159 -5.60 -9.04 9.18
C ASP A 159 -6.77 -9.65 8.39
N GLY A 160 -6.78 -11.00 8.26
CA GLY A 160 -7.82 -11.74 7.54
C GLY A 160 -7.69 -11.69 6.01
N ARG A 161 -6.58 -11.16 5.54
CA ARG A 161 -6.10 -11.20 4.16
C ARG A 161 -4.86 -12.09 4.10
N VAL A 162 -4.83 -13.01 3.19
CA VAL A 162 -3.65 -13.83 2.94
C VAL A 162 -2.77 -13.13 1.91
N ARG A 163 -1.50 -12.92 2.24
CA ARG A 163 -0.47 -12.41 1.34
C ARG A 163 0.53 -13.53 1.05
N CYS A 164 0.75 -13.81 -0.21
CA CYS A 164 1.71 -14.81 -0.69
C CYS A 164 2.70 -14.16 -1.64
N GLU A 165 3.99 -14.31 -1.39
CA GLU A 165 5.06 -13.70 -2.17
C GLU A 165 6.03 -14.75 -2.69
N ARG A 166 6.59 -14.53 -3.88
CA ARG A 166 7.60 -15.37 -4.52
C ARG A 166 8.60 -14.51 -5.27
N THR A 167 9.87 -14.89 -5.17
CA THR A 167 10.94 -14.34 -6.00
C THR A 167 11.63 -15.48 -6.74
N ASP A 168 11.82 -15.33 -8.05
CA ASP A 168 12.49 -16.30 -8.91
C ASP A 168 13.33 -15.55 -9.98
N GLY A 169 14.61 -15.38 -9.68
CA GLY A 169 15.48 -14.51 -10.48
C GLY A 169 14.97 -13.08 -10.50
N ASP A 170 14.71 -12.55 -11.69
CA ASP A 170 14.20 -11.20 -11.91
C ASP A 170 12.66 -11.10 -11.82
N LEU A 171 11.97 -12.20 -11.50
CA LEU A 171 10.53 -12.20 -11.32
C LEU A 171 10.19 -12.10 -9.83
N VAL A 172 9.41 -11.08 -9.47
CA VAL A 172 8.79 -10.92 -8.16
C VAL A 172 7.28 -10.96 -8.31
N GLU A 173 6.64 -11.88 -7.62
CA GLU A 173 5.18 -12.04 -7.63
C GLU A 173 4.61 -11.85 -6.23
N SER A 174 3.48 -11.17 -6.14
CA SER A 174 2.65 -11.08 -4.93
C SER A 174 1.22 -11.42 -5.28
N ILE A 175 0.59 -12.25 -4.46
CA ILE A 175 -0.82 -12.61 -4.56
C ILE A 175 -1.45 -12.35 -3.19
N GLU A 176 -2.50 -11.55 -3.17
CA GLU A 176 -3.25 -11.25 -1.97
C GLU A 176 -4.73 -11.56 -2.16
N ALA A 177 -5.35 -12.17 -1.16
CA ALA A 177 -6.77 -12.51 -1.19
C ALA A 177 -7.42 -12.35 0.19
N GLY A 178 -8.55 -11.68 0.24
CA GLY A 178 -9.33 -11.45 1.46
C GLY A 178 -10.59 -10.64 1.19
N GLY A 179 -11.65 -10.88 1.96
CA GLY A 179 -12.92 -10.14 1.83
C GLY A 179 -13.58 -10.24 0.45
N GLY A 180 -13.39 -11.36 -0.27
CA GLY A 180 -13.92 -11.52 -1.64
C GLY A 180 -13.15 -10.77 -2.72
N ARG A 181 -11.99 -10.19 -2.39
CA ARG A 181 -11.10 -9.47 -3.30
C ARG A 181 -9.82 -10.25 -3.54
N TRP A 182 -9.26 -10.03 -4.71
CA TRP A 182 -8.00 -10.59 -5.18
C TRP A 182 -7.14 -9.49 -5.77
N LEU A 183 -5.89 -9.47 -5.40
CA LEU A 183 -4.85 -8.66 -6.00
C LEU A 183 -3.69 -9.57 -6.38
N SER A 184 -3.21 -9.49 -7.61
CA SER A 184 -1.97 -10.11 -7.99
C SER A 184 -1.06 -9.11 -8.69
N THR A 185 0.22 -9.13 -8.34
CA THR A 185 1.26 -8.37 -9.02
C THR A 185 2.32 -9.33 -9.54
N SER A 186 2.80 -9.06 -10.75
CA SER A 186 3.94 -9.76 -11.36
C SER A 186 4.88 -8.70 -11.90
N GLN A 187 6.10 -8.67 -11.37
CA GLN A 187 7.11 -7.68 -11.67
C GLN A 187 8.30 -8.41 -12.31
N GLN A 188 8.56 -8.17 -13.59
CA GLN A 188 9.67 -8.75 -14.34
C GLN A 188 10.74 -7.70 -14.59
N ALA A 189 11.90 -7.86 -13.98
CA ALA A 189 13.09 -7.00 -14.05
C ALA A 189 12.90 -5.56 -13.50
N TRP A 190 11.69 -5.06 -13.40
CA TRP A 190 11.36 -3.73 -12.88
C TRP A 190 10.65 -3.83 -11.53
N HIS A 191 11.33 -3.42 -10.45
CA HIS A 191 10.86 -3.58 -9.06
C HIS A 191 10.83 -2.22 -8.33
N PRO A 192 9.81 -1.38 -8.55
CA PRO A 192 9.65 -0.16 -7.77
C PRO A 192 9.49 -0.50 -6.28
N SER A 193 10.14 0.27 -5.41
CA SER A 193 10.12 0.02 -3.97
C SER A 193 8.67 0.06 -3.43
N ARG A 194 8.32 -0.94 -2.59
CA ARG A 194 7.01 -1.06 -1.94
C ARG A 194 5.82 -1.07 -2.93
N TYR A 195 6.05 -1.57 -4.14
CA TYR A 195 5.03 -1.56 -5.19
C TYR A 195 3.78 -2.35 -4.78
N ALA A 196 3.95 -3.63 -4.41
CA ALA A 196 2.84 -4.51 -4.05
C ALA A 196 2.06 -3.98 -2.82
N GLU A 197 2.76 -3.50 -1.79
CA GLU A 197 2.14 -2.90 -0.60
C GLU A 197 1.29 -1.67 -0.97
N GLY A 198 1.85 -0.75 -1.76
CA GLY A 198 1.14 0.47 -2.13
C GLY A 198 -0.12 0.21 -2.96
N VAL A 199 -0.12 -0.82 -3.80
CA VAL A 199 -1.31 -1.23 -4.54
C VAL A 199 -2.31 -1.95 -3.63
N ALA A 200 -1.83 -2.76 -2.67
CA ALA A 200 -2.68 -3.40 -1.69
C ALA A 200 -3.43 -2.38 -0.82
N ASP A 201 -2.76 -1.30 -0.40
CA ASP A 201 -3.38 -0.19 0.34
C ASP A 201 -4.52 0.49 -0.45
N ALA A 202 -4.44 0.53 -1.78
CA ALA A 202 -5.51 1.06 -2.62
C ALA A 202 -6.72 0.10 -2.74
N VAL A 203 -6.47 -1.22 -2.68
CA VAL A 203 -7.53 -2.25 -2.76
C VAL A 203 -8.17 -2.49 -1.39
N TRP A 204 -7.39 -2.43 -0.31
CA TRP A 204 -7.83 -2.56 1.08
C TRP A 204 -7.38 -1.33 1.88
N PRO A 205 -8.05 -0.19 1.71
CA PRO A 205 -7.73 0.99 2.50
C PRO A 205 -7.92 0.70 3.99
N ALA A 206 -6.98 1.15 4.81
CA ALA A 206 -7.12 1.06 6.27
C ALA A 206 -8.40 1.79 6.68
N GLU A 207 -9.21 1.16 7.52
CA GLU A 207 -10.37 1.81 8.11
C GLU A 207 -9.86 2.97 9.01
N GLY A 208 -10.26 4.19 8.66
CA GLY A 208 -9.84 5.41 9.34
C GLY A 208 -10.59 5.65 10.66
#